data_d6604c585da8a2c522cc850402674139
#
_entry.id   d6604c585da8a2c522cc850402674139
#
_cell.length_a   1.000
_cell.length_b   1.000
_cell.length_c   1.000
_cell.angle_alpha   90.00
_cell.angle_beta   90.00
_cell.angle_gamma   90.00
#
_symmetry.space_group_name_H-M   'P 1'
#
loop_
_entity.id
_entity.type
_entity.pdbx_description
1 polymer ?
#
loop_
_entity_poly.entity_id
_entity_poly.type
_entity_poly.pdbx_seq_one_letter_code
_entity_poly.pdbx_strand_id
1 'polypeptide(L)'
;MNAREYLEILHVAERLKDTPRHCTTSNGRTESVAEHSWRVSLMASLLRREFPDLDMDKVVNMCLIHDLGECFTGDIPAFVKTDADRKTEDALLDHWVKSLPDELSSDISALYKEMEAQETAEAKLYKALDKLEALIQHNESPLSTWSENEYELNKTYAFETVSFSKWLTALREEILKDTIEKIEKESE
;
A
#
# COMPACT_ATOMS: atom_id res chain seq x y z
N MET A 1 24.29 13.23 1.42
CA MET A 1 23.55 13.08 2.72
C MET A 1 24.54 12.78 3.84
N ASN A 2 24.50 13.52 4.94
CA ASN A 2 25.29 13.23 6.15
C ASN A 2 24.48 12.39 7.18
N ALA A 3 25.15 11.90 8.24
CA ALA A 3 24.51 11.03 9.22
C ALA A 3 23.36 11.70 10.01
N ARG A 4 23.40 13.02 10.21
CA ARG A 4 22.34 13.75 10.89
C ARG A 4 21.09 13.85 10.00
N GLU A 5 21.27 14.23 8.74
CA GLU A 5 20.19 14.26 7.75
C GLU A 5 19.53 12.88 7.62
N TYR A 6 20.32 11.80 7.58
CA TYR A 6 19.78 10.44 7.56
C TYR A 6 18.89 10.13 8.77
N LEU A 7 19.33 10.48 9.98
CA LEU A 7 18.52 10.28 11.18
C LEU A 7 17.23 11.11 11.18
N GLU A 8 17.27 12.34 10.67
CA GLU A 8 16.09 13.19 10.56
C GLU A 8 15.05 12.62 9.61
N ILE A 9 15.47 12.03 8.49
CA ILE A 9 14.59 11.30 7.56
C ILE A 9 13.93 10.11 8.27
N LEU A 10 14.72 9.32 9.00
CA LEU A 10 14.19 8.16 9.74
C LEU A 10 13.22 8.56 10.85
N HIS A 11 13.44 9.72 11.51
CA HIS A 11 12.51 10.24 12.51
C HIS A 11 11.15 10.64 11.91
N VAL A 12 11.10 11.07 10.65
CA VAL A 12 9.83 11.32 9.96
C VAL A 12 9.15 9.99 9.63
N ALA A 13 9.87 9.06 9.01
CA ALA A 13 9.34 7.75 8.64
C ALA A 13 8.87 6.93 9.86
N GLU A 14 9.45 7.16 11.04
CA GLU A 14 9.06 6.50 12.29
C GLU A 14 7.58 6.70 12.63
N ARG A 15 7.00 7.85 12.25
CA ARG A 15 5.59 8.18 12.51
C ARG A 15 4.63 7.14 11.92
N LEU A 16 4.98 6.47 10.83
CA LEU A 16 4.14 5.42 10.23
C LEU A 16 3.90 4.22 11.15
N LYS A 17 4.75 4.00 12.15
CA LYS A 17 4.55 2.95 13.15
C LYS A 17 3.37 3.24 14.06
N ASP A 18 3.09 4.53 14.31
CA ASP A 18 1.99 5.00 15.16
C ASP A 18 0.80 5.52 14.33
N THR A 19 0.86 5.43 13.00
CA THR A 19 -0.24 5.78 12.10
C THR A 19 -1.12 4.56 11.91
N PRO A 20 -2.34 4.51 12.50
CA PRO A 20 -3.24 3.37 12.41
C PRO A 20 -3.92 3.33 11.04
N ARG A 21 -4.06 2.14 10.48
CA ARG A 21 -4.91 1.86 9.32
C ARG A 21 -6.33 1.47 9.75
N HIS A 22 -7.25 1.43 8.79
CA HIS A 22 -8.61 0.93 9.02
C HIS A 22 -8.63 -0.58 9.34
N CYS A 23 -7.69 -1.34 8.81
CA CYS A 23 -7.62 -2.79 9.01
C CYS A 23 -7.12 -3.18 10.41
N THR A 24 -7.53 -4.37 10.85
CA THR A 24 -7.03 -5.01 12.07
C THR A 24 -6.20 -6.26 11.72
N THR A 25 -5.25 -6.59 12.59
CA THR A 25 -4.51 -7.85 12.49
C THR A 25 -5.37 -9.03 12.94
N SER A 26 -4.94 -10.26 12.66
CA SER A 26 -5.63 -11.50 13.11
C SER A 26 -5.86 -11.59 14.62
N ASN A 27 -5.07 -10.85 15.42
CA ASN A 27 -5.23 -10.77 16.89
C ASN A 27 -6.11 -9.59 17.33
N GLY A 28 -6.80 -8.91 16.41
CA GLY A 28 -7.70 -7.80 16.70
C GLY A 28 -7.02 -6.47 17.06
N ARG A 29 -5.69 -6.35 16.88
CA ARG A 29 -4.96 -5.10 17.01
C ARG A 29 -5.07 -4.29 15.71
N THR A 30 -5.23 -2.99 15.81
CA THR A 30 -5.15 -2.11 14.64
C THR A 30 -3.78 -2.26 13.95
N GLU A 31 -3.77 -2.43 12.63
CA GLU A 31 -2.57 -2.44 11.80
C GLU A 31 -2.00 -1.02 11.69
N SER A 32 -0.68 -0.89 11.61
CA SER A 32 -0.03 0.39 11.28
C SER A 32 0.34 0.47 9.79
N VAL A 33 0.46 1.69 9.28
CA VAL A 33 0.92 1.95 7.90
C VAL A 33 2.31 1.37 7.64
N ALA A 34 3.19 1.38 8.64
CA ALA A 34 4.51 0.77 8.53
C ALA A 34 4.44 -0.75 8.32
N GLU A 35 3.50 -1.44 8.99
CA GLU A 35 3.30 -2.89 8.84
C GLU A 35 2.75 -3.24 7.46
N HIS A 36 1.78 -2.47 6.97
CA HIS A 36 1.28 -2.58 5.61
C HIS A 36 2.39 -2.38 4.58
N SER A 37 3.12 -1.27 4.63
CA SER A 37 4.20 -0.98 3.68
C SER A 37 5.30 -2.05 3.70
N TRP A 38 5.63 -2.60 4.89
CA TRP A 38 6.54 -3.75 5.00
C TRP A 38 5.99 -4.96 4.26
N ARG A 39 4.71 -5.29 4.45
CA ARG A 39 4.08 -6.48 3.84
C ARG A 39 3.95 -6.34 2.32
N VAL A 40 3.54 -5.17 1.82
CA VAL A 40 3.52 -4.89 0.37
C VAL A 40 4.93 -5.04 -0.24
N SER A 41 5.96 -4.53 0.44
CA SER A 41 7.36 -4.68 0.01
C SER A 41 7.83 -6.13 0.01
N LEU A 42 7.43 -6.93 1.00
CA LEU A 42 7.68 -8.36 1.06
C LEU A 42 7.00 -9.09 -0.09
N MET A 43 5.73 -8.78 -0.38
CA MET A 43 5.01 -9.36 -1.52
C MET A 43 5.76 -9.10 -2.84
N ALA A 44 6.19 -7.86 -3.10
CA ALA A 44 7.00 -7.53 -4.27
C ALA A 44 8.31 -8.33 -4.31
N SER A 45 9.02 -8.44 -3.20
CA SER A 45 10.26 -9.19 -3.12
C SER A 45 10.09 -10.68 -3.44
N LEU A 46 9.00 -11.30 -3.02
CA LEU A 46 8.69 -12.70 -3.28
C LEU A 46 8.33 -12.98 -4.75
N LEU A 47 7.85 -11.96 -5.47
CA LEU A 47 7.39 -12.09 -6.87
C LEU A 47 8.48 -11.89 -7.93
N ARG A 48 9.75 -11.73 -7.55
CA ARG A 48 10.86 -11.48 -8.48
C ARG A 48 10.97 -12.47 -9.64
N ARG A 49 10.62 -13.73 -9.41
CA ARG A 49 10.68 -14.77 -10.44
C ARG A 49 9.45 -14.80 -11.34
N GLU A 50 8.34 -14.26 -10.87
CA GLU A 50 7.09 -14.18 -11.64
C GLU A 50 7.09 -12.99 -12.61
N PHE A 51 7.93 -11.97 -12.33
CA PHE A 51 8.07 -10.76 -13.14
C PHE A 51 9.54 -10.50 -13.52
N PRO A 52 10.20 -11.42 -14.26
CA PRO A 52 11.64 -11.34 -14.54
C PRO A 52 12.04 -10.17 -15.44
N ASP A 53 11.09 -9.61 -16.19
CA ASP A 53 11.33 -8.51 -17.14
C ASP A 53 11.16 -7.12 -16.49
N LEU A 54 10.73 -7.06 -15.21
CA LEU A 54 10.53 -5.81 -14.50
C LEU A 54 11.70 -5.49 -13.57
N ASP A 55 11.92 -4.20 -13.34
CA ASP A 55 12.81 -3.73 -12.28
C ASP A 55 12.15 -3.92 -10.90
N MET A 56 12.30 -5.14 -10.37
CA MET A 56 11.69 -5.50 -9.09
C MET A 56 12.32 -4.77 -7.90
N ASP A 57 13.54 -4.25 -7.99
CA ASP A 57 14.11 -3.39 -6.94
C ASP A 57 13.39 -2.04 -6.92
N LYS A 58 13.05 -1.50 -8.08
CA LYS A 58 12.21 -0.30 -8.19
C LYS A 58 10.80 -0.55 -7.63
N VAL A 59 10.18 -1.69 -7.95
CA VAL A 59 8.85 -2.05 -7.38
C VAL A 59 8.90 -2.14 -5.87
N VAL A 60 9.90 -2.80 -5.29
CA VAL A 60 10.08 -2.88 -3.82
C VAL A 60 10.24 -1.48 -3.21
N ASN A 61 11.02 -0.61 -3.85
CA ASN A 61 11.17 0.77 -3.39
C ASN A 61 9.85 1.55 -3.44
N MET A 62 9.07 1.42 -4.52
CA MET A 62 7.72 2.01 -4.62
C MET A 62 6.82 1.52 -3.48
N CYS A 63 6.77 0.21 -3.25
CA CYS A 63 5.99 -0.39 -2.16
C CYS A 63 6.41 0.11 -0.78
N LEU A 64 7.72 0.35 -0.57
CA LEU A 64 8.25 0.80 0.72
C LEU A 64 7.86 2.26 1.03
N ILE A 65 7.82 3.12 0.00
CA ILE A 65 7.65 4.57 0.20
C ILE A 65 6.24 5.09 -0.11
N HIS A 66 5.33 4.25 -0.65
CA HIS A 66 4.08 4.73 -1.25
C HIS A 66 3.20 5.54 -0.28
N ASP A 67 3.19 5.17 0.99
CA ASP A 67 2.38 5.81 2.03
C ASP A 67 3.19 6.77 2.94
N LEU A 68 4.39 7.21 2.54
CA LEU A 68 5.16 8.17 3.36
C LEU A 68 4.44 9.51 3.56
N GLY A 69 3.51 9.88 2.68
CA GLY A 69 2.64 11.04 2.85
C GLY A 69 1.80 10.99 4.13
N GLU A 70 1.42 9.79 4.54
CA GLU A 70 0.61 9.56 5.74
C GLU A 70 1.35 9.85 7.05
N CYS A 71 2.69 10.04 7.02
CA CYS A 71 3.43 10.63 8.13
C CYS A 71 2.91 12.01 8.55
N PHE A 72 2.20 12.71 7.66
CA PHE A 72 1.76 14.10 7.83
C PHE A 72 0.25 14.22 8.02
N THR A 73 -0.53 13.30 7.44
CA THR A 73 -2.00 13.36 7.41
C THR A 73 -2.68 12.24 8.19
N GLY A 74 -1.96 11.15 8.46
CA GLY A 74 -2.55 9.88 8.86
C GLY A 74 -3.17 9.12 7.69
N ASP A 75 -3.51 7.86 7.89
CA ASP A 75 -4.24 7.03 6.92
C ASP A 75 -5.73 7.45 6.90
N ILE A 76 -6.21 7.79 5.71
CA ILE A 76 -7.63 8.02 5.44
C ILE A 76 -8.10 6.91 4.52
N PRO A 77 -9.07 6.05 4.96
CA PRO A 77 -9.55 4.93 4.17
C PRO A 77 -9.97 5.35 2.75
N ALA A 78 -9.55 4.58 1.74
CA ALA A 78 -9.69 4.93 0.33
C ALA A 78 -11.14 5.27 -0.09
N PHE A 79 -12.14 4.68 0.58
CA PHE A 79 -13.56 4.88 0.30
C PHE A 79 -14.16 6.16 0.94
N VAL A 80 -13.42 6.86 1.82
CA VAL A 80 -13.82 8.16 2.39
C VAL A 80 -12.85 9.28 2.02
N LYS A 81 -11.66 8.97 1.50
CA LYS A 81 -10.61 9.93 1.12
C LYS A 81 -11.08 10.83 -0.01
N THR A 82 -11.15 12.13 0.23
CA THR A 82 -11.57 13.14 -0.76
C THR A 82 -10.41 13.63 -1.62
N ASP A 83 -10.71 14.31 -2.73
CA ASP A 83 -9.67 14.97 -3.55
C ASP A 83 -8.94 16.09 -2.79
N ALA A 84 -9.59 16.74 -1.81
CA ALA A 84 -8.95 17.73 -0.97
C ALA A 84 -7.93 17.10 -0.02
N ASP A 85 -8.25 15.92 0.54
CA ASP A 85 -7.32 15.17 1.40
C ASP A 85 -6.10 14.72 0.60
N ARG A 86 -6.29 14.16 -0.62
CA ARG A 86 -5.19 13.78 -1.52
C ARG A 86 -4.27 14.95 -1.82
N LYS A 87 -4.83 16.10 -2.23
CA LYS A 87 -4.04 17.30 -2.53
C LYS A 87 -3.24 17.81 -1.33
N THR A 88 -3.81 17.70 -0.13
CA THR A 88 -3.13 18.11 1.10
C THR A 88 -1.96 17.17 1.40
N GLU A 89 -2.17 15.86 1.32
CA GLU A 89 -1.16 14.85 1.53
C GLU A 89 -0.02 14.98 0.50
N ASP A 90 -0.36 15.07 -0.80
CA ASP A 90 0.59 15.26 -1.89
C ASP A 90 1.45 16.52 -1.70
N ALA A 91 0.83 17.63 -1.28
CA ALA A 91 1.54 18.88 -1.06
C ALA A 91 2.52 18.80 0.13
N LEU A 92 2.13 18.13 1.21
CA LEU A 92 2.97 17.93 2.39
C LEU A 92 4.12 16.98 2.09
N LEU A 93 3.84 15.89 1.37
CA LEU A 93 4.85 14.94 0.93
C LEU A 93 5.85 15.60 -0.03
N ASP A 94 5.38 16.33 -1.05
CA ASP A 94 6.24 17.05 -2.00
C ASP A 94 7.13 18.08 -1.30
N HIS A 95 6.55 18.82 -0.33
CA HIS A 95 7.34 19.78 0.47
C HIS A 95 8.45 19.07 1.26
N TRP A 96 8.15 17.94 1.89
CA TRP A 96 9.14 17.17 2.63
C TRP A 96 10.19 16.57 1.71
N VAL A 97 9.80 15.95 0.59
CA VAL A 97 10.73 15.37 -0.39
C VAL A 97 11.69 16.43 -0.92
N LYS A 98 11.21 17.65 -1.21
CA LYS A 98 12.06 18.79 -1.63
C LYS A 98 13.02 19.28 -0.55
N SER A 99 12.79 18.96 0.71
CA SER A 99 13.70 19.28 1.81
C SER A 99 14.84 18.28 2.01
N LEU A 100 14.78 17.14 1.31
CA LEU A 100 15.82 16.11 1.36
C LEU A 100 17.09 16.56 0.62
N PRO A 101 18.24 15.89 0.85
CA PRO A 101 19.44 16.12 0.04
C PRO A 101 19.16 15.94 -1.45
N ASP A 102 19.72 16.80 -2.30
CA ASP A 102 19.36 16.99 -3.72
C ASP A 102 19.24 15.67 -4.51
N GLU A 103 20.23 14.77 -4.43
CA GLU A 103 20.21 13.48 -5.14
C GLU A 103 19.05 12.60 -4.66
N LEU A 104 18.84 12.47 -3.35
CA LEU A 104 17.76 11.68 -2.76
C LEU A 104 16.39 12.28 -3.09
N SER A 105 16.26 13.61 -3.02
CA SER A 105 15.05 14.33 -3.42
C SER A 105 14.68 14.06 -4.87
N SER A 106 15.66 14.08 -5.77
CA SER A 106 15.47 13.79 -7.19
C SER A 106 15.00 12.35 -7.42
N ASP A 107 15.64 11.38 -6.79
CA ASP A 107 15.32 9.95 -6.94
C ASP A 107 13.91 9.63 -6.43
N ILE A 108 13.57 10.12 -5.23
CA ILE A 108 12.25 9.90 -4.64
C ILE A 108 11.15 10.61 -5.43
N SER A 109 11.39 11.86 -5.88
CA SER A 109 10.44 12.58 -6.73
C SER A 109 10.17 11.87 -8.05
N ALA A 110 11.20 11.26 -8.66
CA ALA A 110 11.04 10.49 -9.89
C ALA A 110 10.18 9.23 -9.67
N LEU A 111 10.37 8.53 -8.55
CA LEU A 111 9.54 7.37 -8.18
C LEU A 111 8.08 7.77 -7.97
N TYR A 112 7.80 8.81 -7.19
CA TYR A 112 6.42 9.26 -6.96
C TYR A 112 5.73 9.71 -8.26
N LYS A 113 6.44 10.41 -9.13
CA LYS A 113 5.90 10.80 -10.44
C LYS A 113 5.54 9.58 -11.30
N GLU A 114 6.38 8.54 -11.31
CA GLU A 114 6.10 7.29 -12.01
C GLU A 114 4.91 6.54 -11.39
N MET A 115 4.85 6.50 -10.05
CA MET A 115 3.76 5.90 -9.30
C MET A 115 2.42 6.60 -9.57
N GLU A 116 2.40 7.93 -9.64
CA GLU A 116 1.21 8.72 -9.95
C GLU A 116 0.73 8.50 -11.40
N ALA A 117 1.66 8.46 -12.35
CA ALA A 117 1.33 8.29 -13.76
C ALA A 117 0.72 6.92 -14.09
N GLN A 118 1.06 5.86 -13.33
CA GLN A 118 0.56 4.48 -13.54
C GLN A 118 0.75 3.96 -14.98
N GLU A 119 1.77 4.43 -15.69
CA GLU A 119 2.01 4.07 -17.08
C GLU A 119 2.92 2.84 -17.21
N THR A 120 3.97 2.74 -16.36
CA THR A 120 4.92 1.64 -16.36
C THR A 120 4.34 0.37 -15.74
N ALA A 121 4.88 -0.78 -16.11
CA ALA A 121 4.47 -2.06 -15.53
C ALA A 121 4.84 -2.16 -14.05
N GLU A 122 5.97 -1.54 -13.65
CA GLU A 122 6.40 -1.44 -12.26
C GLU A 122 5.41 -0.63 -11.42
N ALA A 123 4.96 0.54 -11.91
CA ALA A 123 3.96 1.36 -11.23
C ALA A 123 2.61 0.63 -11.10
N LYS A 124 2.19 -0.08 -12.14
CA LYS A 124 0.98 -0.91 -12.09
C LYS A 124 1.11 -2.07 -11.11
N LEU A 125 2.30 -2.70 -11.05
CA LEU A 125 2.55 -3.83 -10.16
C LEU A 125 2.50 -3.39 -8.70
N TYR A 126 3.24 -2.33 -8.31
CA TYR A 126 3.17 -1.86 -6.92
C TYR A 126 1.73 -1.53 -6.52
N LYS A 127 0.96 -0.84 -7.39
CA LYS A 127 -0.43 -0.46 -7.08
C LYS A 127 -1.36 -1.66 -6.96
N ALA A 128 -1.11 -2.70 -7.73
CA ALA A 128 -1.84 -3.96 -7.59
C ALA A 128 -1.52 -4.63 -6.24
N LEU A 129 -0.24 -4.67 -5.85
CA LEU A 129 0.17 -5.28 -4.58
C LEU A 129 -0.38 -4.54 -3.37
N ASP A 130 -0.35 -3.21 -3.37
CA ASP A 130 -0.96 -2.36 -2.36
C ASP A 130 -2.44 -2.73 -2.12
N LYS A 131 -3.23 -2.78 -3.20
CA LYS A 131 -4.65 -3.13 -3.11
C LYS A 131 -4.91 -4.57 -2.71
N LEU A 132 -4.08 -5.51 -3.18
CA LEU A 132 -4.21 -6.93 -2.82
C LEU A 132 -3.83 -7.19 -1.37
N GLU A 133 -2.83 -6.49 -0.85
CA GLU A 133 -2.43 -6.56 0.55
C GLU A 133 -3.58 -6.18 1.47
N ALA A 134 -4.27 -5.07 1.19
CA ALA A 134 -5.42 -4.64 1.97
C ALA A 134 -6.53 -5.71 2.01
N LEU A 135 -6.82 -6.38 0.89
CA LEU A 135 -7.79 -7.47 0.84
C LEU A 135 -7.34 -8.70 1.64
N ILE A 136 -6.05 -9.06 1.56
CA ILE A 136 -5.47 -10.16 2.34
C ILE A 136 -5.58 -9.85 3.83
N GLN A 137 -5.25 -8.61 4.23
CA GLN A 137 -5.35 -8.19 5.62
C GLN A 137 -6.79 -8.22 6.14
N HIS A 138 -7.78 -7.81 5.34
CA HIS A 138 -9.19 -7.96 5.67
C HIS A 138 -9.57 -9.44 5.87
N ASN A 139 -9.16 -10.34 4.98
CA ASN A 139 -9.42 -11.77 5.12
C ASN A 139 -8.78 -12.38 6.39
N GLU A 140 -7.69 -11.82 6.87
CA GLU A 140 -7.04 -12.23 8.13
C GLU A 140 -7.65 -11.59 9.38
N SER A 141 -8.38 -10.47 9.24
CA SER A 141 -9.04 -9.77 10.34
C SER A 141 -10.32 -10.51 10.79
N PRO A 142 -10.74 -10.39 12.06
CA PRO A 142 -12.06 -10.87 12.47
C PRO A 142 -13.19 -10.21 11.68
N LEU A 143 -14.18 -10.97 11.21
CA LEU A 143 -15.28 -10.44 10.40
C LEU A 143 -16.07 -9.33 11.14
N SER A 144 -16.13 -9.41 12.49
CA SER A 144 -16.75 -8.38 13.33
C SER A 144 -16.09 -7.00 13.26
N THR A 145 -14.91 -6.89 12.65
CA THR A 145 -14.21 -5.62 12.43
C THR A 145 -14.54 -4.99 11.08
N TRP A 146 -15.25 -5.72 10.20
CA TRP A 146 -15.64 -5.24 8.89
C TRP A 146 -16.85 -4.33 8.98
N SER A 147 -16.83 -3.22 8.24
CA SER A 147 -18.00 -2.39 8.03
C SER A 147 -18.94 -3.02 6.98
N GLU A 148 -20.20 -2.63 6.97
CA GLU A 148 -21.22 -3.22 6.10
C GLU A 148 -20.87 -3.17 4.60
N ASN A 149 -20.25 -2.08 4.15
CA ASN A 149 -19.82 -1.92 2.76
C ASN A 149 -18.62 -2.80 2.38
N GLU A 150 -17.81 -3.26 3.33
CA GLU A 150 -16.62 -4.06 3.06
C GLU A 150 -16.95 -5.48 2.63
N TYR A 151 -18.11 -6.01 3.00
CA TYR A 151 -18.59 -7.30 2.52
C TYR A 151 -18.69 -7.37 0.99
N GLU A 152 -19.19 -6.32 0.35
CA GLU A 152 -19.28 -6.25 -1.10
C GLU A 152 -18.00 -5.68 -1.73
N LEU A 153 -17.34 -4.75 -1.08
CA LEU A 153 -16.08 -4.17 -1.55
C LEU A 153 -15.01 -5.26 -1.69
N ASN A 154 -14.83 -6.11 -0.68
CA ASN A 154 -13.82 -7.17 -0.71
C ASN A 154 -14.09 -8.23 -1.79
N LYS A 155 -15.33 -8.36 -2.25
CA LYS A 155 -15.66 -9.24 -3.39
C LYS A 155 -15.31 -8.63 -4.75
N THR A 156 -15.32 -7.29 -4.88
CA THR A 156 -15.26 -6.61 -6.18
C THR A 156 -13.99 -5.78 -6.39
N TYR A 157 -13.33 -5.35 -5.33
CA TYR A 157 -12.17 -4.46 -5.37
C TYR A 157 -10.97 -5.07 -6.10
N ALA A 158 -10.16 -4.24 -6.75
CA ALA A 158 -8.87 -4.52 -7.39
C ALA A 158 -8.90 -5.38 -8.69
N PHE A 159 -10.01 -5.94 -9.15
CA PHE A 159 -10.03 -6.75 -10.38
C PHE A 159 -9.53 -6.00 -11.62
N GLU A 160 -9.94 -4.75 -11.79
CA GLU A 160 -9.45 -3.92 -12.90
C GLU A 160 -7.94 -3.67 -12.76
N THR A 161 -7.49 -3.37 -11.53
CA THR A 161 -6.08 -3.07 -11.24
C THR A 161 -5.15 -4.24 -11.53
N VAL A 162 -5.58 -5.48 -11.32
CA VAL A 162 -4.76 -6.69 -11.56
C VAL A 162 -4.85 -7.24 -12.99
N SER A 163 -5.78 -6.72 -13.81
CA SER A 163 -6.14 -7.28 -15.12
C SER A 163 -5.01 -7.32 -16.15
N PHE A 164 -3.98 -6.51 -15.97
CA PHE A 164 -2.80 -6.49 -16.84
C PHE A 164 -1.90 -7.74 -16.70
N SER A 165 -2.07 -8.55 -15.63
CA SER A 165 -1.28 -9.73 -15.36
C SER A 165 -2.15 -10.94 -15.04
N LYS A 166 -1.98 -12.02 -15.79
CA LYS A 166 -2.68 -13.30 -15.52
C LYS A 166 -2.36 -13.86 -14.14
N TRP A 167 -1.11 -13.70 -13.68
CA TRP A 167 -0.70 -14.18 -12.37
C TRP A 167 -1.41 -13.41 -11.24
N LEU A 168 -1.46 -12.07 -11.33
CA LEU A 168 -2.16 -11.23 -10.34
C LEU A 168 -3.68 -11.46 -10.37
N THR A 169 -4.25 -11.68 -11.55
CA THR A 169 -5.68 -12.05 -11.68
C THR A 169 -5.97 -13.36 -10.94
N ALA A 170 -5.13 -14.38 -11.14
CA ALA A 170 -5.26 -15.65 -10.43
C ALA A 170 -5.10 -15.49 -8.90
N LEU A 171 -4.13 -14.68 -8.44
CA LEU A 171 -3.99 -14.35 -7.02
C LEU A 171 -5.25 -13.67 -6.47
N ARG A 172 -5.81 -12.69 -7.22
CA ARG A 172 -7.04 -12.00 -6.80
C ARG A 172 -8.24 -12.95 -6.72
N GLU A 173 -8.31 -13.94 -7.60
CA GLU A 173 -9.35 -14.99 -7.56
C GLU A 173 -9.22 -15.89 -6.31
N GLU A 174 -8.00 -16.26 -5.91
CA GLU A 174 -7.78 -17.00 -4.66
C GLU A 174 -8.17 -16.16 -3.43
N ILE A 175 -7.78 -14.87 -3.40
CA ILE A 175 -8.20 -13.94 -2.33
C ILE A 175 -9.72 -13.83 -2.26
N LEU A 176 -10.43 -13.83 -3.40
CA LEU A 176 -11.91 -13.82 -3.43
C LEU A 176 -12.50 -15.09 -2.81
N LYS A 177 -11.91 -16.26 -3.08
CA LYS A 177 -12.37 -17.52 -2.47
C LYS A 177 -12.26 -17.46 -0.95
N ASP A 178 -11.11 -16.96 -0.45
CA ASP A 178 -10.90 -16.78 0.99
C ASP A 178 -11.93 -15.80 1.58
N THR A 179 -12.24 -14.71 0.85
CA THR A 179 -13.27 -13.73 1.26
C THR A 179 -14.64 -14.40 1.40
N ILE A 180 -15.06 -15.15 0.39
CA ILE A 180 -16.37 -15.83 0.37
C ILE A 180 -16.43 -16.85 1.50
N GLU A 181 -15.42 -17.71 1.61
CA GLU A 181 -15.36 -18.75 2.63
C GLU A 181 -15.39 -18.18 4.05
N LYS A 182 -14.72 -17.05 4.27
CA LYS A 182 -14.75 -16.35 5.54
C LYS A 182 -16.15 -15.83 5.88
N ILE A 183 -16.81 -15.18 4.93
CA ILE A 183 -18.17 -14.64 5.14
C ILE A 183 -19.15 -15.78 5.46
N GLU A 184 -19.07 -16.90 4.72
CA GLU A 184 -19.95 -18.06 4.94
C GLU A 184 -19.74 -18.68 6.31
N LYS A 185 -18.49 -18.93 6.74
CA LYS A 185 -18.17 -19.58 8.02
C LYS A 185 -18.50 -18.75 9.26
N GLU A 186 -18.35 -17.44 9.19
CA GLU A 186 -18.60 -16.56 10.34
C GLU A 186 -20.06 -16.03 10.38
N SER A 187 -20.88 -16.35 9.34
CA SER A 187 -22.31 -16.03 9.30
C SER A 187 -23.19 -17.16 9.85
N GLU A 188 -22.60 -18.36 10.10
CA GLU A 188 -23.23 -19.50 10.77
C GLU A 188 -23.08 -19.40 12.32
#